data_9680d857ef37057ec9b1731be04e32e1
#
_entry.id   9680d857ef37057ec9b1731be04e32e1
#
_cell.length_a   1.000
_cell.length_b   1.000
_cell.length_c   1.000
_cell.angle_alpha   90.00
_cell.angle_beta   90.00
_cell.angle_gamma   90.00
#
_symmetry.space_group_name_H-M   'P 1'
#
loop_
_entity.id
_entity.type
_entity.pdbx_description
1 polymer ?
#
loop_
_entity_poly.entity_id
_entity_poly.type
_entity_poly.pdbx_seq_one_letter_code
_entity_poly.pdbx_strand_id
1 'polypeptide(L)'
;MPGRKLILTNGSRRHAENVARKLGILDHFEDVFDIAASDFVPKPDRRAYEKFLTRHVVEPSRAAIFEDIAKNLVVPHDLGMTTTLVVPKTADPFRENFEQEAVAAPHIDHITDDLAGFLEGPVRTNGGSR
;
A
#
# COMPACT_ATOMS: atom_id res chain seq x y z
N MET A 1 -0.31 -13.62 4.77
CA MET A 1 0.59 -13.11 3.72
C MET A 1 2.02 -13.19 4.20
N PRO A 2 2.88 -13.89 3.51
CA PRO A 2 4.29 -14.00 3.89
C PRO A 2 5.06 -12.73 3.50
N GLY A 3 6.26 -12.61 4.03
CA GLY A 3 7.14 -11.50 3.72
C GLY A 3 7.04 -10.35 4.70
N ARG A 4 7.89 -9.38 4.46
CA ARG A 4 7.96 -8.19 5.29
C ARG A 4 6.74 -7.30 5.06
N LYS A 5 6.24 -6.71 6.14
CA LYS A 5 5.10 -5.80 6.07
C LYS A 5 5.48 -4.48 6.71
N LEU A 6 5.33 -3.41 5.94
CA LEU A 6 5.76 -2.06 6.32
C LEU A 6 4.63 -1.07 6.00
N ILE A 7 4.55 -0.01 6.78
CA ILE A 7 3.62 1.08 6.51
C ILE A 7 4.41 2.27 6.00
N LEU A 8 3.96 2.84 4.88
CA LEU A 8 4.46 4.10 4.34
C LEU A 8 3.30 5.11 4.37
N THR A 9 3.44 6.15 5.17
CA THR A 9 2.35 7.09 5.40
C THR A 9 2.80 8.54 5.30
N ASN A 10 1.90 9.43 4.83
CA ASN A 10 2.10 10.86 4.88
C ASN A 10 1.78 11.45 6.26
N GLY A 11 1.18 10.65 7.13
CA GLY A 11 0.89 11.06 8.49
C GLY A 11 2.05 10.78 9.45
N SER A 12 1.79 10.99 10.73
CA SER A 12 2.76 10.67 11.77
C SER A 12 2.74 9.17 12.08
N ARG A 13 3.86 8.68 12.62
CA ARG A 13 3.95 7.31 13.13
C ARG A 13 2.82 7.03 14.14
N ARG A 14 2.61 7.96 15.06
CA ARG A 14 1.58 7.81 16.10
C ARG A 14 0.20 7.62 15.50
N HIS A 15 -0.14 8.42 14.50
CA HIS A 15 -1.44 8.33 13.82
C HIS A 15 -1.59 6.98 13.10
N ALA A 16 -0.56 6.58 12.35
CA ALA A 16 -0.59 5.31 11.62
C ALA A 16 -0.72 4.11 12.58
N GLU A 17 0.02 4.13 13.68
CA GLU A 17 -0.07 3.06 14.68
C GLU A 17 -1.45 3.01 15.34
N ASN A 18 -2.05 4.17 15.63
CA ASN A 18 -3.39 4.22 16.21
C ASN A 18 -4.44 3.64 15.25
N VAL A 19 -4.35 3.99 13.97
CA VAL A 19 -5.27 3.46 12.95
C VAL A 19 -5.09 1.94 12.81
N ALA A 20 -3.86 1.46 12.69
CA ALA A 20 -3.58 0.04 12.56
C ALA A 20 -4.03 -0.75 13.79
N ARG A 21 -3.86 -0.17 14.98
CA ARG A 21 -4.33 -0.80 16.23
C ARG A 21 -5.84 -0.93 16.25
N LYS A 22 -6.56 0.12 15.85
CA LYS A 22 -8.03 0.08 15.80
C LYS A 22 -8.53 -0.94 14.78
N LEU A 23 -7.80 -1.15 13.70
CA LEU A 23 -8.15 -2.15 12.71
C LEU A 23 -7.69 -3.57 13.10
N GLY A 24 -6.94 -3.71 14.19
CA GLY A 24 -6.45 -5.00 14.65
C GLY A 24 -5.33 -5.59 13.81
N ILE A 25 -4.60 -4.75 13.07
CA ILE A 25 -3.56 -5.22 12.14
C ILE A 25 -2.15 -4.71 12.49
N LEU A 26 -2.01 -3.96 13.59
CA LEU A 26 -0.71 -3.36 13.94
C LEU A 26 0.41 -4.40 14.06
N ASP A 27 0.11 -5.57 14.61
CA ASP A 27 1.10 -6.62 14.84
C ASP A 27 1.62 -7.24 13.54
N HIS A 28 0.97 -7.00 12.41
CA HIS A 28 1.44 -7.50 11.12
C HIS A 28 2.62 -6.71 10.55
N PHE A 29 2.89 -5.51 11.08
CA PHE A 29 3.87 -4.60 10.50
C PHE A 29 5.15 -4.54 11.32
N GLU A 30 6.29 -4.59 10.62
CA GLU A 30 7.59 -4.50 11.29
C GLU A 30 8.00 -3.06 11.60
N ASP A 31 7.54 -2.09 10.80
CA ASP A 31 7.89 -0.69 11.02
C ASP A 31 6.92 0.24 10.28
N VAL A 32 6.97 1.52 10.66
CA VAL A 32 6.22 2.60 10.04
C VAL A 32 7.22 3.64 9.54
N PHE A 33 7.18 3.93 8.23
CA PHE A 33 7.95 5.00 7.62
C PHE A 33 7.00 6.19 7.45
N ASP A 34 7.11 7.15 8.37
CA ASP A 34 6.19 8.28 8.43
C ASP A 34 6.73 9.51 7.70
N ILE A 35 5.97 10.61 7.78
CA ILE A 35 6.33 11.84 7.10
C ILE A 35 7.67 12.40 7.61
N ALA A 36 7.98 12.25 8.90
CA ALA A 36 9.25 12.69 9.47
C ALA A 36 10.42 11.83 8.95
N ALA A 37 10.22 10.52 8.83
CA ALA A 37 11.23 9.62 8.25
C ALA A 37 11.52 9.95 6.80
N SER A 38 10.55 10.51 6.09
CA SER A 38 10.68 10.95 4.70
C SER A 38 11.21 12.38 4.58
N ASP A 39 11.73 13.00 5.66
CA ASP A 39 12.17 14.39 5.69
C ASP A 39 11.06 15.35 5.22
N PHE A 40 9.81 15.02 5.56
CA PHE A 40 8.62 15.78 5.20
C PHE A 40 8.37 15.88 3.69
N VAL A 41 8.89 14.92 2.92
CA VAL A 41 8.56 14.75 1.50
C VAL A 41 7.38 13.77 1.41
N PRO A 42 6.18 14.22 1.01
CA PRO A 42 5.01 13.36 1.02
C PRO A 42 4.86 12.53 -0.26
N LYS A 43 4.10 11.43 -0.16
CA LYS A 43 3.59 10.77 -1.36
C LYS A 43 2.67 11.77 -2.09
N PRO A 44 2.61 11.81 -3.39
CA PRO A 44 3.21 10.87 -4.35
C PRO A 44 4.59 11.27 -4.87
N ASP A 45 5.32 12.12 -4.19
CA ASP A 45 6.66 12.51 -4.62
C ASP A 45 7.57 11.29 -4.69
N ARG A 46 8.28 11.13 -5.81
CA ARG A 46 9.17 10.00 -6.05
C ARG A 46 10.22 9.84 -4.97
N ARG A 47 10.72 10.95 -4.42
CA ARG A 47 11.73 10.93 -3.37
C ARG A 47 11.26 10.22 -2.11
N ALA A 48 9.97 10.31 -1.78
CA ALA A 48 9.42 9.62 -0.61
C ALA A 48 9.56 8.10 -0.76
N TYR A 49 9.23 7.57 -1.93
CA TYR A 49 9.34 6.14 -2.20
C TYR A 49 10.80 5.69 -2.25
N GLU A 50 11.66 6.46 -2.88
CA GLU A 50 13.09 6.12 -2.96
C GLU A 50 13.74 6.09 -1.58
N LYS A 51 13.41 7.04 -0.71
CA LYS A 51 13.89 7.05 0.67
C LYS A 51 13.41 5.83 1.44
N PHE A 52 12.13 5.48 1.27
CA PHE A 52 11.56 4.29 1.90
C PHE A 52 12.28 3.01 1.46
N LEU A 53 12.43 2.83 0.15
CA LEU A 53 13.08 1.64 -0.39
C LEU A 53 14.52 1.49 0.08
N THR A 54 15.24 2.60 0.16
CA THR A 54 16.63 2.61 0.64
C THR A 54 16.69 2.30 2.13
N ARG A 55 15.85 2.97 2.93
CA ARG A 55 15.84 2.83 4.39
C ARG A 55 15.57 1.39 4.81
N HIS A 56 14.60 0.76 4.20
CA HIS A 56 14.16 -0.57 4.56
C HIS A 56 14.76 -1.68 3.71
N VAL A 57 15.62 -1.32 2.77
CA VAL A 57 16.31 -2.27 1.87
C VAL A 57 15.26 -3.15 1.17
N VAL A 58 14.38 -2.49 0.43
CA VAL A 58 13.30 -3.17 -0.31
C VAL A 58 13.62 -3.17 -1.79
N GLU A 59 13.58 -4.33 -2.41
CA GLU A 59 13.72 -4.49 -3.85
C GLU A 59 12.36 -4.27 -4.50
N PRO A 60 12.16 -3.20 -5.31
CA PRO A 60 10.84 -2.90 -5.87
C PRO A 60 10.22 -4.05 -6.66
N SER A 61 11.02 -4.76 -7.46
CA SER A 61 10.51 -5.86 -8.28
C SER A 61 9.97 -7.04 -7.46
N ARG A 62 10.25 -7.07 -6.17
CA ARG A 62 9.81 -8.13 -5.25
C ARG A 62 8.84 -7.61 -4.19
N ALA A 63 8.32 -6.41 -4.39
CA ALA A 63 7.46 -5.74 -3.42
C ALA A 63 6.08 -5.48 -4.01
N ALA A 64 5.08 -5.49 -3.14
CA ALA A 64 3.73 -5.06 -3.47
C ALA A 64 3.35 -3.90 -2.57
N ILE A 65 2.63 -2.93 -3.11
CA ILE A 65 2.12 -1.79 -2.37
C ILE A 65 0.60 -1.76 -2.45
N PHE A 66 -0.04 -1.47 -1.31
CA PHE A 66 -1.48 -1.34 -1.18
C PHE A 66 -1.79 0.10 -0.79
N GLU A 67 -2.68 0.75 -1.52
CA GLU A 67 -2.95 2.18 -1.38
C GLU A 67 -4.40 2.47 -1.74
N ASP A 68 -5.03 3.40 -1.02
CA ASP A 68 -6.42 3.80 -1.30
C ASP A 68 -6.53 5.01 -2.23
N ILE A 69 -5.42 5.67 -2.52
CA ILE A 69 -5.38 6.81 -3.43
C ILE A 69 -4.64 6.41 -4.69
N ALA A 70 -5.36 6.35 -5.81
CA ALA A 70 -4.83 5.83 -7.07
C ALA A 70 -3.57 6.56 -7.53
N LYS A 71 -3.51 7.89 -7.39
CA LYS A 71 -2.34 8.66 -7.82
C LYS A 71 -1.06 8.29 -7.06
N ASN A 72 -1.20 7.75 -5.85
CA ASN A 72 -0.05 7.33 -5.06
C ASN A 72 0.56 6.01 -5.53
N LEU A 73 -0.04 5.37 -6.53
CA LEU A 73 0.47 4.13 -7.12
C LEU A 73 1.27 4.34 -8.41
N VAL A 74 1.30 5.57 -8.95
CA VAL A 74 2.01 5.86 -10.20
C VAL A 74 3.51 5.61 -10.07
N VAL A 75 4.15 6.23 -9.09
CA VAL A 75 5.60 6.09 -8.89
C VAL A 75 5.97 4.65 -8.50
N PRO A 76 5.29 4.01 -7.54
CA PRO A 76 5.57 2.60 -7.25
C PRO A 76 5.51 1.71 -8.48
N HIS A 77 4.51 1.89 -9.34
CA HIS A 77 4.41 1.13 -10.57
C HIS A 77 5.62 1.37 -11.48
N ASP A 78 6.02 2.63 -11.66
CA ASP A 78 7.18 2.99 -12.45
C ASP A 78 8.48 2.40 -11.89
N LEU A 79 8.55 2.22 -10.58
CA LEU A 79 9.71 1.61 -9.91
C LEU A 79 9.72 0.09 -10.01
N GLY A 80 8.67 -0.52 -10.53
CA GLY A 80 8.58 -1.97 -10.72
C GLY A 80 7.84 -2.73 -9.63
N MET A 81 7.19 -2.03 -8.70
CA MET A 81 6.38 -2.67 -7.66
C MET A 81 5.05 -3.16 -8.23
N THR A 82 4.50 -4.21 -7.62
CA THR A 82 3.13 -4.62 -7.89
C THR A 82 2.19 -3.68 -7.14
N THR A 83 1.24 -3.07 -7.82
CA THR A 83 0.35 -2.07 -7.24
C THR A 83 -1.05 -2.60 -7.06
N THR A 84 -1.65 -2.32 -5.89
CA THR A 84 -3.01 -2.73 -5.57
C THR A 84 -3.77 -1.54 -4.99
N LEU A 85 -4.88 -1.20 -5.62
CA LEU A 85 -5.78 -0.17 -5.12
C LEU A 85 -6.74 -0.80 -4.12
N VAL A 86 -6.81 -0.22 -2.93
CA VAL A 86 -7.74 -0.64 -1.87
C VAL A 86 -8.99 0.23 -1.95
N VAL A 87 -10.14 -0.37 -2.15
CA VAL A 87 -11.41 0.33 -2.27
C VAL A 87 -12.33 -0.02 -1.09
N PRO A 88 -13.34 0.83 -0.79
CA PRO A 88 -14.25 0.56 0.32
C PRO A 88 -15.05 -0.74 0.13
N LYS A 89 -15.25 -1.47 1.22
CA LYS A 89 -16.05 -2.71 1.22
C LYS A 89 -17.54 -2.49 1.03
N THR A 90 -18.03 -1.37 1.55
CA THR A 90 -19.46 -1.11 1.54
C THR A 90 -19.94 -0.72 0.14
N ALA A 91 -21.22 -0.98 -0.14
CA ALA A 91 -21.85 -0.57 -1.39
C ALA A 91 -21.92 0.96 -1.44
N ASP A 92 -20.81 1.57 -1.81
CA ASP A 92 -20.70 2.98 -2.07
C ASP A 92 -21.23 3.22 -3.50
N PRO A 93 -22.16 4.16 -3.71
CA PRO A 93 -22.65 4.46 -5.06
C PRO A 93 -21.53 4.88 -6.02
N PHE A 94 -20.37 5.27 -5.51
CA PHE A 94 -19.22 5.65 -6.32
C PHE A 94 -18.24 4.50 -6.54
N ARG A 95 -18.47 3.32 -5.97
CA ARG A 95 -17.53 2.20 -6.07
C ARG A 95 -17.29 1.75 -7.51
N GLU A 96 -18.34 1.66 -8.30
CA GLU A 96 -18.20 1.29 -9.71
C GLU A 96 -17.28 2.24 -10.45
N ASN A 97 -17.38 3.54 -10.16
CA ASN A 97 -16.52 4.54 -10.78
C ASN A 97 -15.06 4.35 -10.38
N PHE A 98 -14.79 4.05 -9.11
CA PHE A 98 -13.43 3.74 -8.66
C PHE A 98 -12.86 2.53 -9.37
N GLU A 99 -13.64 1.46 -9.49
CA GLU A 99 -13.21 0.24 -10.15
C GLU A 99 -12.97 0.47 -11.64
N GLN A 100 -13.83 1.24 -12.29
CA GLN A 100 -13.67 1.57 -13.69
C GLN A 100 -12.43 2.43 -13.94
N GLU A 101 -12.18 3.41 -13.10
CA GLU A 101 -10.99 4.23 -13.18
C GLU A 101 -9.73 3.39 -13.00
N ALA A 102 -9.74 2.48 -12.02
CA ALA A 102 -8.61 1.62 -11.73
C ALA A 102 -8.33 0.67 -12.89
N VAL A 103 -9.36 0.07 -13.48
CA VAL A 103 -9.20 -0.82 -14.62
C VAL A 103 -8.64 -0.08 -15.83
N ALA A 104 -9.02 1.18 -16.00
CA ALA A 104 -8.52 2.01 -17.10
C ALA A 104 -7.11 2.56 -16.85
N ALA A 105 -6.61 2.49 -15.61
CA ALA A 105 -5.33 3.07 -15.23
C ALA A 105 -4.21 2.04 -15.35
N PRO A 106 -3.19 2.28 -16.20
CA PRO A 106 -2.12 1.30 -16.42
C PRO A 106 -1.21 1.10 -15.21
N HIS A 107 -1.24 2.01 -14.23
CA HIS A 107 -0.40 1.95 -13.05
C HIS A 107 -1.04 1.17 -11.90
N ILE A 108 -2.18 0.52 -12.13
CA ILE A 108 -2.87 -0.28 -11.11
C ILE A 108 -2.95 -1.72 -11.60
N ASP A 109 -2.26 -2.62 -10.90
CA ASP A 109 -2.22 -4.04 -11.27
C ASP A 109 -3.40 -4.81 -10.72
N HIS A 110 -3.85 -4.46 -9.50
CA HIS A 110 -4.93 -5.17 -8.81
C HIS A 110 -5.82 -4.22 -8.04
N ILE A 111 -7.02 -4.68 -7.72
CA ILE A 111 -7.97 -3.95 -6.86
C ILE A 111 -8.45 -4.91 -5.78
N THR A 112 -8.52 -4.44 -4.54
CA THR A 112 -9.08 -5.22 -3.44
C THR A 112 -9.95 -4.35 -2.54
N ASP A 113 -10.94 -4.96 -1.89
CA ASP A 113 -11.74 -4.32 -0.85
C ASP A 113 -11.47 -4.94 0.53
N ASP A 114 -10.47 -5.78 0.65
CA ASP A 114 -10.19 -6.52 1.88
C ASP A 114 -8.70 -6.62 2.19
N LEU A 115 -8.11 -5.48 2.57
CA LEU A 115 -6.70 -5.44 2.97
C LEU A 115 -6.43 -6.33 4.18
N ALA A 116 -7.30 -6.30 5.18
CA ALA A 116 -7.12 -7.11 6.39
C ALA A 116 -7.13 -8.60 6.06
N GLY A 117 -8.01 -9.03 5.16
CA GLY A 117 -8.04 -10.42 4.70
C GLY A 117 -6.75 -10.84 4.01
N PHE A 118 -6.15 -9.94 3.23
CA PHE A 118 -4.83 -10.22 2.62
C PHE A 118 -3.75 -10.43 3.67
N LEU A 119 -3.75 -9.62 4.73
CA LEU A 119 -2.72 -9.70 5.78
C LEU A 119 -2.89 -10.92 6.67
N GLU A 120 -4.13 -11.33 6.91
CA GLU A 120 -4.45 -12.42 7.84
C GLU A 120 -4.70 -13.76 7.14
N GLY A 121 -4.90 -13.74 5.83
CA GLY A 121 -5.24 -14.93 5.07
C GLY A 121 -4.09 -15.90 4.93
N PRO A 122 -4.40 -17.14 4.52
CA PRO A 122 -3.36 -18.14 4.27
C PRO A 122 -2.48 -17.71 3.11
N VAL A 123 -1.27 -18.28 3.08
CA VAL A 123 -0.33 -18.03 1.99
C VAL A 123 -0.94 -18.49 0.68
N ARG A 124 -0.92 -17.60 -0.31
CA ARG A 124 -1.37 -17.92 -1.64
C ARG A 124 -0.17 -18.33 -2.50
N THR A 125 -0.37 -19.37 -3.28
CA THR A 125 0.70 -19.90 -4.11
C THR A 125 0.69 -19.37 -5.52
N ASN A 126 -0.40 -18.73 -5.95
CA ASN A 126 -0.45 -18.16 -7.28
C ASN A 126 0.29 -16.81 -7.30
N GLY A 127 0.78 -16.43 -8.45
CA GLY A 127 1.59 -15.24 -8.60
C GLY A 127 0.87 -13.93 -8.30
N GLY A 128 -0.42 -13.95 -8.15
CA GLY A 128 -1.19 -12.75 -7.81
C GLY A 128 -1.03 -12.32 -6.37
N SER A 129 -0.43 -13.16 -5.57
CA SER A 129 -0.29 -12.77 -4.19
C SER A 129 1.09 -12.23 -3.92
N ARG A 130 1.20 -11.20 -3.84
CA ARG A 130 2.42 -10.72 -3.47
C ARG A 130 2.53 -9.49 -3.38
#